data_d98c126ea7d5355f8463731520d4507f
#
_entry.id   d98c126ea7d5355f8463731520d4507f
#
_cell.length_a   1.000
_cell.length_b   1.000
_cell.length_c   1.000
_cell.angle_alpha   90.00
_cell.angle_beta   90.00
_cell.angle_gamma   90.00
#
_symmetry.space_group_name_H-M   'P 1'
#
loop_
_entity.id
_entity.type
_entity.pdbx_description
1 polymer ?
#
loop_
_entity_poly.entity_id
_entity_poly.type
_entity_poly.pdbx_seq_one_letter_code
_entity_poly.pdbx_strand_id
1 'polypeptide(L)'
;MNDIILKYLQRTAGKEEKERLLAWLRESDANKKTFIDLQDIWLASGKTPVHVPGYTENAFRIFEENVRRNEQNSRSSKRSIRPFLRIAASVAILLICSIGGYYIGRNTPDIVYIEKGAVIMNQAIMGKGSKGSVILPDGSVAWLNTNSKLTYPEKFSDKYRKVKLEGEGYFEVKKNEQAPFFVETNQMTVNVLGTNFDVKDYSDKMNSETTLLTGKVEIQLPNNPNSILLKPNQRIILDKETGVHEIRQVDASEYILWINEKLVCNNEKLSVILHKIKLWYGMELVCQPGTPVDQRLSLTIRKESPDEIFKLLEMIAPIRYSIKDDVIYVKPK
;
A
#
# COMPACT_ATOMS: atom_id res chain seq x y z
N MET A 1 16.43 26.35 -36.29
CA MET A 1 15.24 26.51 -35.46
C MET A 1 15.18 25.48 -34.32
N ASN A 2 15.46 24.21 -34.56
CA ASN A 2 15.44 23.15 -33.53
C ASN A 2 16.31 23.44 -32.30
N ASP A 3 17.47 24.09 -32.48
CA ASP A 3 18.34 24.48 -31.36
C ASP A 3 17.71 25.58 -30.49
N ILE A 4 16.98 26.49 -31.09
CA ILE A 4 16.25 27.58 -30.38
C ILE A 4 15.05 26.96 -29.61
N ILE A 5 14.35 25.99 -30.20
CA ILE A 5 13.28 25.25 -29.56
C ILE A 5 13.83 24.49 -28.32
N LEU A 6 14.96 23.82 -28.46
CA LEU A 6 15.58 23.08 -27.37
C LEU A 6 16.00 24.00 -26.22
N LYS A 7 16.64 25.14 -26.52
CA LYS A 7 17.00 26.17 -25.52
C LYS A 7 15.75 26.74 -24.82
N TYR A 8 14.66 26.92 -25.57
CA TYR A 8 13.39 27.37 -25.00
C TYR A 8 12.80 26.33 -24.01
N LEU A 9 12.78 25.05 -24.36
CA LEU A 9 12.33 23.96 -23.52
C LEU A 9 13.21 23.80 -22.28
N GLN A 10 14.52 24.06 -22.40
CA GLN A 10 15.48 24.05 -21.28
C GLN A 10 15.44 25.32 -20.41
N ARG A 11 14.59 26.31 -20.77
CA ARG A 11 14.50 27.65 -20.14
C ARG A 11 15.79 28.49 -20.22
N THR A 12 16.66 28.18 -21.15
CA THR A 12 17.94 28.89 -21.37
C THR A 12 17.91 29.88 -22.54
N ALA A 13 16.80 29.96 -23.30
CA ALA A 13 16.66 30.86 -24.45
C ALA A 13 16.63 32.35 -24.04
N GLY A 14 17.47 33.15 -24.67
CA GLY A 14 17.52 34.63 -24.53
C GLY A 14 16.31 35.34 -25.18
N LYS A 15 16.23 36.67 -24.96
CA LYS A 15 15.09 37.48 -25.47
C LYS A 15 14.97 37.43 -26.99
N GLU A 16 16.05 37.61 -27.71
CA GLU A 16 16.07 37.56 -29.18
C GLU A 16 15.72 36.18 -29.75
N GLU A 17 16.17 35.10 -29.08
CA GLU A 17 15.86 33.71 -29.48
C GLU A 17 14.37 33.44 -29.32
N LYS A 18 13.74 33.94 -28.24
CA LYS A 18 12.30 33.82 -28.02
C LYS A 18 11.48 34.57 -29.06
N GLU A 19 11.90 35.78 -29.45
CA GLU A 19 11.24 36.56 -30.50
C GLU A 19 11.34 35.87 -31.88
N ARG A 20 12.50 35.29 -32.22
CA ARG A 20 12.68 34.49 -33.44
C ARG A 20 11.81 33.20 -33.42
N LEU A 21 11.70 32.54 -32.29
CA LEU A 21 10.84 31.37 -32.16
C LEU A 21 9.36 31.72 -32.36
N LEU A 22 8.91 32.86 -31.81
CA LEU A 22 7.55 33.34 -31.98
C LEU A 22 7.23 33.73 -33.43
N ALA A 23 8.14 34.44 -34.11
CA ALA A 23 7.98 34.78 -35.53
C ALA A 23 7.83 33.52 -36.37
N TRP A 24 8.68 32.51 -36.14
CA TRP A 24 8.64 31.26 -36.85
C TRP A 24 7.36 30.43 -36.58
N LEU A 25 6.84 30.44 -35.35
CA LEU A 25 5.56 29.77 -35.01
C LEU A 25 4.35 30.45 -35.68
N ARG A 26 4.42 31.75 -35.95
CA ARG A 26 3.34 32.49 -36.65
C ARG A 26 3.32 32.26 -38.16
N GLU A 27 4.43 31.80 -38.75
CA GLU A 27 4.56 31.62 -40.21
C GLU A 27 3.65 30.47 -40.73
N SER A 28 3.48 29.40 -39.99
CA SER A 28 2.64 28.28 -40.45
C SER A 28 2.18 27.34 -39.33
N ASP A 29 1.07 26.64 -39.55
CA ASP A 29 0.60 25.57 -38.62
C ASP A 29 1.52 24.35 -38.63
N ALA A 30 2.27 24.12 -39.73
CA ALA A 30 3.29 23.07 -39.79
C ALA A 30 4.42 23.34 -38.77
N ASN A 31 4.80 24.61 -38.58
CA ASN A 31 5.82 25.03 -37.63
C ASN A 31 5.33 24.78 -36.18
N LYS A 32 4.04 25.04 -35.90
CA LYS A 32 3.42 24.77 -34.60
C LYS A 32 3.43 23.25 -34.29
N LYS A 33 3.09 22.45 -35.30
CA LYS A 33 3.13 20.98 -35.17
C LYS A 33 4.54 20.50 -34.89
N THR A 34 5.54 20.97 -35.61
CA THR A 34 6.95 20.61 -35.36
C THR A 34 7.42 20.99 -33.95
N PHE A 35 6.97 22.12 -33.43
CA PHE A 35 7.25 22.53 -32.05
C PHE A 35 6.63 21.56 -31.02
N ILE A 36 5.37 21.19 -31.23
CA ILE A 36 4.65 20.25 -30.36
C ILE A 36 5.33 18.85 -30.37
N ASP A 37 5.67 18.34 -31.56
CA ASP A 37 6.35 17.07 -31.73
C ASP A 37 7.70 17.03 -30.98
N LEU A 38 8.48 18.12 -31.05
CA LEU A 38 9.74 18.23 -30.31
C LEU A 38 9.55 18.38 -28.81
N GLN A 39 8.49 19.08 -28.38
CA GLN A 39 8.12 19.21 -26.97
C GLN A 39 7.72 17.85 -26.39
N ASP A 40 6.94 17.05 -27.12
CA ASP A 40 6.52 15.71 -26.68
C ASP A 40 7.72 14.76 -26.56
N ILE A 41 8.65 14.81 -27.52
CA ILE A 41 9.92 14.06 -27.46
C ILE A 41 10.75 14.51 -26.23
N TRP A 42 10.81 15.79 -25.95
CA TRP A 42 11.52 16.33 -24.79
C TRP A 42 10.88 15.87 -23.48
N LEU A 43 9.56 15.89 -23.36
CA LEU A 43 8.82 15.42 -22.19
C LEU A 43 8.99 13.89 -21.98
N ALA A 44 8.98 13.13 -23.08
CA ALA A 44 9.20 11.68 -23.03
C ALA A 44 10.63 11.29 -22.62
N SER A 45 11.61 12.19 -22.77
CA SER A 45 12.99 11.97 -22.37
C SER A 45 13.25 12.02 -20.85
N GLY A 46 12.22 12.24 -20.03
CA GLY A 46 12.27 12.22 -18.57
C GLY A 46 13.00 13.38 -17.90
N LYS A 47 13.30 14.45 -18.63
CA LYS A 47 14.07 15.60 -18.12
C LYS A 47 13.22 16.74 -17.56
N THR A 48 11.89 16.59 -17.48
CA THR A 48 10.97 17.56 -16.83
C THR A 48 9.77 16.87 -16.19
N PRO A 49 9.21 17.39 -15.08
CA PRO A 49 8.06 16.77 -14.41
C PRO A 49 6.72 17.20 -15.04
N VAL A 50 5.84 16.19 -15.22
CA VAL A 50 4.37 16.21 -15.30
C VAL A 50 3.72 16.83 -16.55
N HIS A 51 3.10 15.92 -17.31
CA HIS A 51 2.12 16.19 -18.35
C HIS A 51 0.72 16.48 -17.76
N VAL A 52 0.09 17.60 -18.16
CA VAL A 52 -1.32 17.88 -17.91
C VAL A 52 -2.01 18.08 -19.27
N PRO A 53 -3.01 17.25 -19.66
CA PRO A 53 -3.72 17.41 -20.93
C PRO A 53 -4.56 18.68 -20.95
N GLY A 54 -4.54 19.44 -22.05
CA GLY A 54 -5.37 20.63 -22.29
C GLY A 54 -4.66 21.99 -22.17
N TYR A 55 -3.33 22.03 -22.05
CA TYR A 55 -2.58 23.26 -21.75
C TYR A 55 -2.12 24.09 -22.98
N THR A 56 -2.23 23.57 -24.19
CA THR A 56 -1.54 24.12 -25.35
C THR A 56 -2.15 25.43 -25.90
N GLU A 57 -3.46 25.55 -25.93
CA GLU A 57 -4.12 26.78 -26.46
C GLU A 57 -4.15 27.91 -25.42
N ASN A 58 -4.33 27.62 -24.17
CA ASN A 58 -4.30 28.62 -23.09
C ASN A 58 -2.90 29.14 -22.79
N ALA A 59 -1.86 28.33 -22.90
CA ALA A 59 -0.48 28.77 -22.69
C ALA A 59 -0.01 29.76 -23.79
N PHE A 60 -0.44 29.55 -25.01
CA PHE A 60 -0.12 30.49 -26.13
C PHE A 60 -0.82 31.83 -25.95
N ARG A 61 -2.07 31.87 -25.52
CA ARG A 61 -2.82 33.12 -25.25
C ARG A 61 -2.23 33.90 -24.07
N ILE A 62 -1.85 33.24 -22.99
CA ILE A 62 -1.21 33.85 -21.82
C ILE A 62 0.16 34.46 -22.21
N PHE A 63 0.89 33.79 -23.10
CA PHE A 63 2.16 34.27 -23.61
C PHE A 63 1.99 35.53 -24.47
N GLU A 64 1.00 35.56 -25.38
CA GLU A 64 0.69 36.78 -26.18
C GLU A 64 0.27 37.98 -25.32
N GLU A 65 -0.55 37.75 -24.28
CA GLU A 65 -0.97 38.80 -23.35
C GLU A 65 0.19 39.35 -22.53
N ASN A 66 1.15 38.55 -22.13
CA ASN A 66 2.34 39.01 -21.39
C ASN A 66 3.34 39.77 -22.24
N VAL A 67 3.46 39.45 -23.52
CA VAL A 67 4.29 40.23 -24.48
C VAL A 67 3.65 41.60 -24.77
N ARG A 68 2.34 41.66 -24.97
CA ARG A 68 1.59 42.92 -25.18
C ARG A 68 1.63 43.86 -23.96
N ARG A 69 1.55 43.32 -22.75
CA ARG A 69 1.65 44.13 -21.53
C ARG A 69 3.01 44.79 -21.33
N ASN A 70 4.08 44.15 -21.79
CA ASN A 70 5.43 44.72 -21.68
C ASN A 70 5.70 45.84 -22.71
N GLU A 71 4.99 45.86 -23.83
CA GLU A 71 5.11 46.92 -24.84
C GLU A 71 4.35 48.19 -24.46
N GLN A 72 3.27 48.09 -23.68
CA GLN A 72 2.48 49.27 -23.25
C GLN A 72 3.11 50.07 -22.09
N ASN A 73 4.03 49.49 -21.33
CA ASN A 73 4.63 50.16 -20.18
C ASN A 73 5.88 51.01 -20.50
N SER A 74 6.28 51.12 -21.77
CA SER A 74 7.47 51.90 -22.15
C SER A 74 7.19 53.31 -22.66
N ARG A 75 5.94 53.79 -22.67
CA ARG A 75 5.60 55.18 -23.06
C ARG A 75 4.69 55.85 -22.05
N SER A 76 5.27 56.48 -21.04
CA SER A 76 4.67 57.64 -20.40
C SER A 76 5.72 58.49 -19.70
N SER A 77 5.77 59.73 -20.18
CA SER A 77 6.65 60.82 -19.86
C SER A 77 6.34 61.47 -18.51
N LYS A 78 7.42 61.81 -17.80
CA LYS A 78 7.69 62.95 -16.90
C LYS A 78 6.53 63.70 -16.25
N ARG A 79 6.50 63.69 -14.92
CA ARG A 79 6.30 64.90 -14.11
C ARG A 79 7.04 64.80 -12.77
N SER A 80 7.85 65.83 -12.51
CA SER A 80 8.70 66.06 -11.33
C SER A 80 7.82 66.23 -10.07
N ILE A 81 8.06 65.42 -9.03
CA ILE A 81 7.60 65.68 -7.66
C ILE A 81 8.84 65.60 -6.74
N ARG A 82 8.97 66.59 -5.87
CA ARG A 82 10.11 66.96 -5.06
C ARG A 82 10.79 65.80 -4.32
N PRO A 83 12.16 65.78 -4.23
CA PRO A 83 12.92 64.59 -3.77
C PRO A 83 12.65 64.19 -2.31
N PHE A 84 12.17 65.07 -1.46
CA PHE A 84 11.90 64.77 -0.03
C PHE A 84 10.71 63.82 0.21
N LEU A 85 9.65 63.83 -0.63
CA LEU A 85 8.52 62.91 -0.51
C LEU A 85 8.89 61.48 -0.97
N ARG A 86 9.89 61.33 -1.85
CA ARG A 86 10.32 60.01 -2.34
C ARG A 86 11.10 59.24 -1.28
N ILE A 87 11.88 59.91 -0.43
CA ILE A 87 12.64 59.27 0.64
C ILE A 87 11.70 58.83 1.78
N ALA A 88 10.72 59.66 2.15
CA ALA A 88 9.73 59.31 3.16
C ALA A 88 8.84 58.12 2.73
N ALA A 89 8.43 58.03 1.45
CA ALA A 89 7.65 56.93 0.92
C ALA A 89 8.44 55.60 0.89
N SER A 90 9.73 55.65 0.51
CA SER A 90 10.56 54.43 0.47
C SER A 90 10.86 53.89 1.87
N VAL A 91 11.07 54.76 2.87
CA VAL A 91 11.26 54.36 4.26
C VAL A 91 9.96 53.78 4.84
N ALA A 92 8.80 54.38 4.53
CA ALA A 92 7.51 53.86 4.96
C ALA A 92 7.19 52.48 4.34
N ILE A 93 7.52 52.25 3.06
CA ILE A 93 7.35 50.95 2.39
C ILE A 93 8.30 49.91 3.00
N LEU A 94 9.56 50.27 3.28
CA LEU A 94 10.49 49.35 3.94
C LEU A 94 10.04 48.96 5.37
N LEU A 95 9.48 49.92 6.13
CA LEU A 95 8.93 49.64 7.45
C LEU A 95 7.64 48.77 7.38
N ILE A 96 6.77 49.03 6.42
CA ILE A 96 5.57 48.19 6.22
C ILE A 96 5.97 46.79 5.76
N CYS A 97 6.93 46.63 4.85
CA CYS A 97 7.44 45.37 4.40
C CYS A 97 8.17 44.60 5.52
N SER A 98 8.94 45.31 6.36
CA SER A 98 9.64 44.64 7.49
C SER A 98 8.69 44.25 8.62
N ILE A 99 7.68 45.09 8.93
CA ILE A 99 6.63 44.78 9.92
C ILE A 99 5.71 43.67 9.37
N GLY A 100 5.28 43.81 8.10
CA GLY A 100 4.49 42.76 7.43
C GLY A 100 5.24 41.44 7.31
N GLY A 101 6.51 41.49 6.92
CA GLY A 101 7.39 40.30 6.88
C GLY A 101 7.59 39.65 8.25
N TYR A 102 7.75 40.47 9.31
CA TYR A 102 7.86 39.98 10.68
C TYR A 102 6.56 39.29 11.18
N TYR A 103 5.41 39.87 10.90
CA TYR A 103 4.10 39.27 11.27
C TYR A 103 3.75 38.05 10.41
N ILE A 104 4.07 38.10 9.10
CA ILE A 104 3.90 36.93 8.22
C ILE A 104 4.87 35.81 8.61
N GLY A 105 6.14 36.13 8.87
CA GLY A 105 7.15 35.14 9.28
C GLY A 105 6.86 34.49 10.63
N ARG A 106 6.14 35.17 11.54
CA ARG A 106 5.73 34.61 12.84
C ARG A 106 4.45 33.77 12.78
N ASN A 107 3.60 34.00 11.79
CA ASN A 107 2.31 33.34 11.62
C ASN A 107 2.23 32.43 10.39
N THR A 108 3.33 32.25 9.67
CA THR A 108 3.36 31.15 8.70
C THR A 108 3.39 29.85 9.51
N PRO A 109 2.33 29.04 9.48
CA PRO A 109 2.50 27.67 9.93
C PRO A 109 3.65 27.12 9.08
N ASP A 110 4.56 26.39 9.71
CA ASP A 110 5.57 25.65 8.99
C ASP A 110 4.82 24.86 7.90
N ILE A 111 4.90 25.37 6.68
CA ILE A 111 4.44 24.61 5.52
C ILE A 111 5.49 23.53 5.40
N VAL A 112 5.25 22.46 6.12
CA VAL A 112 5.92 21.19 5.88
C VAL A 112 5.53 20.85 4.45
N TYR A 113 6.42 21.14 3.52
CA TYR A 113 6.37 20.55 2.18
C TYR A 113 6.52 19.05 2.40
N ILE A 114 5.39 18.38 2.61
CA ILE A 114 5.32 16.94 2.42
C ILE A 114 5.57 16.80 0.92
N GLU A 115 6.82 16.53 0.54
CA GLU A 115 7.09 15.86 -0.73
C GLU A 115 6.26 14.57 -0.67
N LYS A 116 5.04 14.66 -1.17
CA LYS A 116 4.28 13.49 -1.57
C LYS A 116 4.95 12.95 -2.84
N GLY A 117 6.16 12.42 -2.68
CA GLY A 117 6.63 11.42 -3.59
C GLY A 117 5.56 10.33 -3.56
N ALA A 118 4.95 10.06 -4.70
CA ALA A 118 3.97 8.98 -4.79
C ALA A 118 4.66 7.71 -4.26
N VAL A 119 4.20 7.21 -3.10
CA VAL A 119 4.75 5.99 -2.53
C VAL A 119 4.38 4.87 -3.49
N ILE A 120 5.38 4.33 -4.18
CA ILE A 120 5.18 3.18 -5.08
C ILE A 120 4.77 2.00 -4.20
N MET A 121 3.58 1.46 -4.47
CA MET A 121 3.03 0.32 -3.76
C MET A 121 3.16 -0.94 -4.60
N ASN A 122 3.72 -1.99 -4.02
CA ASN A 122 3.79 -3.34 -4.57
C ASN A 122 2.61 -4.18 -4.06
N GLN A 123 2.24 -5.20 -4.82
CA GLN A 123 1.23 -6.17 -4.42
C GLN A 123 1.72 -7.59 -4.67
N ALA A 124 1.60 -8.44 -3.66
CA ALA A 124 1.75 -9.89 -3.78
C ALA A 124 0.35 -10.52 -3.66
N ILE A 125 -0.05 -11.28 -4.68
CA ILE A 125 -1.41 -11.86 -4.78
C ILE A 125 -1.29 -13.36 -4.94
N MET A 126 -1.94 -14.10 -4.04
CA MET A 126 -2.08 -15.55 -4.10
C MET A 126 -3.48 -15.91 -4.54
N GLY A 127 -3.60 -16.64 -5.64
CA GLY A 127 -4.88 -17.14 -6.15
C GLY A 127 -5.39 -18.34 -5.33
N LYS A 128 -6.54 -18.87 -5.75
CA LYS A 128 -7.15 -20.08 -5.15
C LYS A 128 -6.18 -21.27 -5.25
N GLY A 129 -5.91 -21.92 -4.11
CA GLY A 129 -5.00 -23.07 -3.99
C GLY A 129 -3.51 -22.73 -4.07
N SER A 130 -3.15 -21.45 -4.25
CA SER A 130 -1.75 -21.01 -4.29
C SER A 130 -1.32 -20.46 -2.95
N LYS A 131 -0.06 -20.71 -2.58
CA LYS A 131 0.61 -20.15 -1.40
C LYS A 131 1.97 -19.65 -1.83
N GLY A 132 2.51 -18.69 -1.12
CA GLY A 132 3.85 -18.17 -1.44
C GLY A 132 4.39 -17.27 -0.36
N SER A 133 5.62 -16.81 -0.52
CA SER A 133 6.26 -15.87 0.39
C SER A 133 6.82 -14.67 -0.36
N VAL A 134 6.92 -13.55 0.34
CA VAL A 134 7.57 -12.34 -0.13
C VAL A 134 8.53 -11.82 0.94
N ILE A 135 9.73 -11.43 0.49
CA ILE A 135 10.68 -10.71 1.33
C ILE A 135 10.38 -9.23 1.21
N LEU A 136 10.05 -8.61 2.34
CA LEU A 136 9.71 -7.19 2.42
C LEU A 136 10.97 -6.31 2.39
N PRO A 137 10.84 -5.00 2.14
CA PRO A 137 11.97 -4.08 2.01
C PRO A 137 12.91 -4.00 3.23
N ASP A 138 12.40 -4.29 4.43
CA ASP A 138 13.18 -4.37 5.67
C ASP A 138 13.84 -5.74 5.89
N GLY A 139 13.55 -6.69 4.98
CA GLY A 139 13.96 -8.08 5.04
C GLY A 139 13.15 -8.95 6.00
N SER A 140 11.99 -8.47 6.48
CA SER A 140 10.96 -9.31 7.07
C SER A 140 10.37 -10.23 6.00
N VAL A 141 9.83 -11.38 6.40
CA VAL A 141 9.22 -12.34 5.48
C VAL A 141 7.72 -12.41 5.76
N ALA A 142 6.91 -12.30 4.72
CA ALA A 142 5.48 -12.54 4.76
C ALA A 142 5.14 -13.77 3.93
N TRP A 143 4.58 -14.79 4.54
CA TRP A 143 3.98 -15.94 3.88
C TRP A 143 2.50 -15.65 3.65
N LEU A 144 1.98 -15.94 2.47
CA LEU A 144 0.60 -15.68 2.09
C LEU A 144 -0.10 -16.99 1.75
N ASN A 145 -1.25 -17.19 2.37
CA ASN A 145 -2.11 -18.35 2.10
C ASN A 145 -2.98 -18.12 0.86
N THR A 146 -3.77 -19.11 0.48
CA THR A 146 -4.68 -19.05 -0.67
C THR A 146 -5.62 -17.84 -0.61
N ASN A 147 -5.96 -17.26 -1.75
CA ASN A 147 -6.86 -16.09 -1.88
C ASN A 147 -6.43 -14.88 -1.00
N SER A 148 -5.12 -14.68 -0.86
CA SER A 148 -4.60 -13.59 -0.04
C SER A 148 -3.87 -12.57 -0.87
N LYS A 149 -3.95 -11.29 -0.44
CA LYS A 149 -3.28 -10.16 -1.06
C LYS A 149 -2.56 -9.33 0.00
N LEU A 150 -1.28 -9.08 -0.22
CA LEU A 150 -0.45 -8.19 0.58
C LEU A 150 -0.06 -6.97 -0.26
N THR A 151 -0.36 -5.78 0.25
CA THR A 151 0.07 -4.51 -0.35
C THR A 151 1.11 -3.87 0.57
N TYR A 152 2.26 -3.50 0.01
CA TYR A 152 3.37 -2.93 0.76
C TYR A 152 4.15 -1.92 -0.09
N PRO A 153 4.81 -0.90 0.51
CA PRO A 153 5.58 0.09 -0.23
C PRO A 153 6.89 -0.50 -0.76
N GLU A 154 7.44 0.07 -1.82
CA GLU A 154 8.77 -0.27 -2.33
C GLU A 154 9.87 -0.02 -1.27
N LYS A 155 9.69 1.02 -0.43
CA LYS A 155 10.54 1.35 0.71
C LYS A 155 9.69 1.76 1.90
N PHE A 156 9.99 1.22 3.07
CA PHE A 156 9.36 1.66 4.32
C PHE A 156 9.86 3.03 4.76
N SER A 157 9.02 3.72 5.55
CA SER A 157 9.42 4.93 6.26
C SER A 157 10.44 4.62 7.38
N ASP A 158 11.29 5.55 7.70
CA ASP A 158 12.21 5.43 8.85
C ASP A 158 11.48 5.44 10.20
N LYS A 159 10.21 5.89 10.22
CA LYS A 159 9.39 6.00 11.44
C LYS A 159 8.49 4.79 11.68
N TYR A 160 8.05 4.11 10.62
CA TYR A 160 7.17 2.94 10.70
C TYR A 160 7.22 2.10 9.43
N ARG A 161 6.85 0.84 9.56
CA ARG A 161 6.75 -0.15 8.48
C ARG A 161 5.29 -0.60 8.40
N LYS A 162 4.61 -0.32 7.30
CA LYS A 162 3.18 -0.57 7.16
C LYS A 162 2.90 -1.42 5.93
N VAL A 163 2.09 -2.46 6.11
CA VAL A 163 1.55 -3.31 5.05
C VAL A 163 0.04 -3.46 5.21
N LYS A 164 -0.68 -3.73 4.12
CA LYS A 164 -2.11 -4.04 4.15
C LYS A 164 -2.31 -5.48 3.71
N LEU A 165 -3.03 -6.26 4.52
CA LEU A 165 -3.37 -7.65 4.26
C LEU A 165 -4.87 -7.81 4.00
N GLU A 166 -5.22 -8.57 2.96
CA GLU A 166 -6.55 -9.11 2.69
C GLU A 166 -6.37 -10.63 2.58
N GLY A 167 -7.02 -11.41 3.42
CA GLY A 167 -6.84 -12.87 3.49
C GLY A 167 -6.02 -13.34 4.69
N GLU A 168 -5.11 -14.28 4.51
CA GLU A 168 -4.29 -14.87 5.59
C GLU A 168 -2.81 -14.77 5.30
N GLY A 169 -2.06 -14.30 6.29
CA GLY A 169 -0.61 -14.14 6.20
C GLY A 169 0.10 -14.40 7.51
N TYR A 170 1.18 -15.17 7.44
CA TYR A 170 2.13 -15.36 8.53
C TYR A 170 3.34 -14.44 8.30
N PHE A 171 3.75 -13.76 9.35
CA PHE A 171 4.80 -12.76 9.31
C PHE A 171 5.95 -13.13 10.24
N GLU A 172 7.15 -13.13 9.70
CA GLU A 172 8.42 -13.18 10.44
C GLU A 172 9.04 -11.78 10.39
N VAL A 173 8.70 -10.94 11.36
CA VAL A 173 9.09 -9.54 11.36
C VAL A 173 10.45 -9.35 12.01
N LYS A 174 11.40 -8.74 11.29
CA LYS A 174 12.70 -8.34 11.84
C LYS A 174 12.53 -7.33 12.96
N LYS A 175 13.26 -7.58 14.07
CA LYS A 175 13.23 -6.69 15.24
C LYS A 175 13.76 -5.29 14.90
N ASN A 176 12.93 -4.28 15.12
CA ASN A 176 13.27 -2.87 15.04
C ASN A 176 12.35 -2.05 15.95
N GLU A 177 12.86 -1.62 17.09
CA GLU A 177 12.11 -0.86 18.09
C GLU A 177 11.88 0.61 17.70
N GLN A 178 12.70 1.15 16.77
CA GLN A 178 12.58 2.55 16.32
C GLN A 178 11.55 2.73 15.22
N ALA A 179 11.24 1.66 14.47
CA ALA A 179 10.26 1.68 13.40
C ALA A 179 9.28 0.50 13.57
N PRO A 180 8.18 0.66 14.30
CA PRO A 180 7.16 -0.38 14.49
C PRO A 180 6.62 -0.89 13.15
N PHE A 181 6.20 -2.17 13.13
CA PHE A 181 5.63 -2.82 11.96
C PHE A 181 4.11 -2.98 12.15
N PHE A 182 3.34 -2.52 11.18
CA PHE A 182 1.88 -2.56 11.18
C PHE A 182 1.36 -3.45 10.08
N VAL A 183 0.49 -4.40 10.42
CA VAL A 183 -0.36 -5.11 9.48
C VAL A 183 -1.77 -4.55 9.60
N GLU A 184 -2.21 -3.82 8.59
CA GLU A 184 -3.58 -3.31 8.51
C GLU A 184 -4.45 -4.32 7.77
N THR A 185 -5.57 -4.67 8.35
CA THR A 185 -6.65 -5.43 7.72
C THR A 185 -7.93 -4.58 7.70
N ASN A 186 -9.02 -5.13 7.19
CA ASN A 186 -10.29 -4.41 7.21
C ASN A 186 -10.89 -4.31 8.64
N GLN A 187 -10.50 -5.22 9.55
CA GLN A 187 -11.12 -5.36 10.87
C GLN A 187 -10.20 -5.00 12.03
N MET A 188 -8.89 -5.00 11.84
CA MET A 188 -7.94 -4.70 12.90
C MET A 188 -6.61 -4.18 12.35
N THR A 189 -5.87 -3.51 13.22
CA THR A 189 -4.46 -3.18 12.99
C THR A 189 -3.61 -3.93 14.01
N VAL A 190 -2.65 -4.68 13.50
CA VAL A 190 -1.69 -5.45 14.31
C VAL A 190 -0.37 -4.72 14.32
N ASN A 191 0.12 -4.34 15.51
CA ASN A 191 1.36 -3.61 15.73
C ASN A 191 2.40 -4.51 16.42
N VAL A 192 3.61 -4.57 15.87
CA VAL A 192 4.72 -5.37 16.41
C VAL A 192 6.07 -4.65 16.25
N LEU A 193 7.06 -5.05 17.05
CA LEU A 193 8.44 -4.55 16.97
C LEU A 193 9.43 -5.57 16.40
N GLY A 194 9.07 -6.87 16.44
CA GLY A 194 9.90 -7.99 15.99
C GLY A 194 9.31 -9.28 16.54
N THR A 195 8.47 -9.94 15.75
CA THR A 195 7.47 -10.90 16.21
C THR A 195 7.16 -11.88 15.10
N ASN A 196 6.86 -13.13 15.46
CA ASN A 196 6.34 -14.13 14.55
C ASN A 196 4.87 -14.38 14.89
N PHE A 197 3.97 -14.11 13.93
CA PHE A 197 2.53 -14.16 14.15
C PHE A 197 1.78 -14.43 12.84
N ASP A 198 0.58 -14.96 12.97
CA ASP A 198 -0.37 -15.18 11.88
C ASP A 198 -1.56 -14.23 11.99
N VAL A 199 -2.02 -13.71 10.87
CA VAL A 199 -3.21 -12.86 10.75
C VAL A 199 -4.11 -13.42 9.67
N LYS A 200 -5.40 -13.58 9.99
CA LYS A 200 -6.42 -14.09 9.07
C LYS A 200 -7.63 -13.16 9.04
N ASP A 201 -7.86 -12.53 7.89
CA ASP A 201 -9.00 -11.63 7.67
C ASP A 201 -9.53 -11.73 6.24
N TYR A 202 -10.23 -12.83 5.94
CA TYR A 202 -10.94 -13.03 4.68
C TYR A 202 -12.28 -12.29 4.70
N SER A 203 -12.63 -11.59 3.62
CA SER A 203 -13.88 -10.82 3.52
C SER A 203 -15.14 -11.70 3.62
N ASP A 204 -15.06 -12.96 3.17
CA ASP A 204 -16.14 -13.94 3.16
C ASP A 204 -16.27 -14.77 4.46
N LYS A 205 -15.38 -14.56 5.43
CA LYS A 205 -15.42 -15.26 6.71
C LYS A 205 -16.00 -14.37 7.81
N MET A 206 -16.72 -14.98 8.76
CA MET A 206 -17.37 -14.28 9.87
C MET A 206 -16.36 -13.72 10.88
N ASN A 207 -15.18 -14.33 11.00
CA ASN A 207 -14.19 -13.97 12.01
C ASN A 207 -12.92 -13.39 11.35
N SER A 208 -12.33 -12.45 12.07
CA SER A 208 -10.94 -12.03 11.88
C SER A 208 -10.12 -12.51 13.07
N GLU A 209 -8.90 -12.98 12.82
CA GLU A 209 -8.13 -13.72 13.81
C GLU A 209 -6.66 -13.33 13.77
N THR A 210 -6.00 -13.32 14.92
CA THR A 210 -4.54 -13.18 15.03
C THR A 210 -3.99 -14.15 16.05
N THR A 211 -2.98 -14.92 15.67
CA THR A 211 -2.30 -15.91 16.51
C THR A 211 -0.85 -15.50 16.71
N LEU A 212 -0.42 -15.40 17.96
CA LEU A 212 0.96 -15.02 18.29
C LEU A 212 1.81 -16.27 18.60
N LEU A 213 2.92 -16.41 17.83
CA LEU A 213 3.91 -17.47 18.07
C LEU A 213 5.01 -17.00 19.03
N THR A 214 5.73 -15.94 18.67
CA THR A 214 6.84 -15.42 19.48
C THR A 214 6.82 -13.90 19.52
N GLY A 215 7.28 -13.30 20.62
CA GLY A 215 7.37 -11.86 20.80
C GLY A 215 6.14 -11.26 21.46
N LYS A 216 5.67 -10.11 20.99
CA LYS A 216 4.49 -9.39 21.47
C LYS A 216 3.69 -8.84 20.30
N VAL A 217 2.40 -8.93 20.37
CA VAL A 217 1.45 -8.34 19.42
C VAL A 217 0.53 -7.40 20.17
N GLU A 218 0.41 -6.19 19.67
CA GLU A 218 -0.58 -5.21 20.09
C GLU A 218 -1.62 -5.07 18.97
N ILE A 219 -2.89 -5.28 19.31
CA ILE A 219 -4.00 -5.22 18.35
C ILE A 219 -4.86 -4.01 18.67
N GLN A 220 -5.15 -3.23 17.65
CA GLN A 220 -6.08 -2.12 17.70
C GLN A 220 -7.33 -2.44 16.86
N LEU A 221 -8.49 -2.36 17.50
CA LEU A 221 -9.79 -2.53 16.84
C LEU A 221 -10.38 -1.16 16.51
N PRO A 222 -11.10 -1.00 15.38
CA PRO A 222 -11.60 0.31 14.94
C PRO A 222 -12.46 1.05 15.95
N ASN A 223 -13.26 0.32 16.75
CA ASN A 223 -14.21 0.87 17.70
C ASN A 223 -13.78 0.71 19.17
N ASN A 224 -12.53 0.33 19.42
CA ASN A 224 -12.01 0.17 20.78
C ASN A 224 -10.80 1.10 20.97
N PRO A 225 -10.87 2.09 21.88
CA PRO A 225 -9.74 2.99 22.16
C PRO A 225 -8.59 2.28 22.87
N ASN A 226 -8.83 1.11 23.48
CA ASN A 226 -7.81 0.34 24.19
C ASN A 226 -7.21 -0.70 23.27
N SER A 227 -5.89 -0.77 23.22
CA SER A 227 -5.19 -1.85 22.53
C SER A 227 -5.26 -3.16 23.33
N ILE A 228 -5.26 -4.27 22.61
CA ILE A 228 -5.27 -5.62 23.15
C ILE A 228 -3.88 -6.22 22.99
N LEU A 229 -3.27 -6.67 24.09
CA LEU A 229 -1.94 -7.27 24.07
C LEU A 229 -2.04 -8.79 24.08
N LEU A 230 -1.45 -9.47 23.09
CA LEU A 230 -1.31 -10.92 23.06
C LEU A 230 0.05 -11.36 23.61
N LYS A 231 0.04 -12.52 24.28
CA LYS A 231 1.22 -13.28 24.69
C LYS A 231 1.42 -14.48 23.75
N PRO A 232 2.63 -15.06 23.68
CA PRO A 232 2.87 -16.28 22.91
C PRO A 232 1.87 -17.38 23.23
N ASN A 233 1.44 -18.11 22.19
CA ASN A 233 0.38 -19.11 22.22
C ASN A 233 -1.01 -18.56 22.58
N GLN A 234 -1.23 -17.28 22.37
CA GLN A 234 -2.56 -16.70 22.43
C GLN A 234 -3.08 -16.38 21.02
N ARG A 235 -4.36 -16.57 20.85
CA ARG A 235 -5.11 -16.23 19.64
C ARG A 235 -6.29 -15.37 20.01
N ILE A 236 -6.47 -14.24 19.33
CA ILE A 236 -7.69 -13.45 19.36
C ILE A 236 -8.58 -13.88 18.19
N ILE A 237 -9.87 -13.96 18.45
CA ILE A 237 -10.92 -14.21 17.48
C ILE A 237 -11.91 -13.05 17.61
N LEU A 238 -12.05 -12.25 16.54
CA LEU A 238 -12.97 -11.13 16.45
C LEU A 238 -14.13 -11.52 15.53
N ASP A 239 -15.33 -11.54 16.06
CA ASP A 239 -16.55 -11.64 15.26
C ASP A 239 -16.81 -10.32 14.55
N LYS A 240 -16.90 -10.35 13.23
CA LYS A 240 -16.98 -9.15 12.39
C LYS A 240 -18.35 -8.47 12.42
N GLU A 241 -19.40 -9.23 12.69
CA GLU A 241 -20.76 -8.72 12.73
C GLU A 241 -21.06 -8.03 14.07
N THR A 242 -20.65 -8.67 15.16
CA THR A 242 -20.93 -8.16 16.50
C THR A 242 -19.86 -7.27 17.07
N GLY A 243 -18.62 -7.33 16.54
CA GLY A 243 -17.43 -6.69 17.09
C GLY A 243 -16.95 -7.28 18.41
N VAL A 244 -17.54 -8.38 18.85
CA VAL A 244 -17.14 -9.08 20.07
C VAL A 244 -15.86 -9.88 19.79
N HIS A 245 -14.92 -9.86 20.72
CA HIS A 245 -13.69 -10.63 20.60
C HIS A 245 -13.47 -11.52 21.82
N GLU A 246 -12.76 -12.61 21.61
CA GLU A 246 -12.28 -13.50 22.68
C GLU A 246 -10.80 -13.83 22.47
N ILE A 247 -10.09 -14.07 23.57
CA ILE A 247 -8.70 -14.53 23.56
C ILE A 247 -8.66 -15.97 24.06
N ARG A 248 -8.08 -16.87 23.25
CA ARG A 248 -7.90 -18.27 23.57
C ARG A 248 -6.44 -18.62 23.71
N GLN A 249 -6.14 -19.50 24.65
CA GLN A 249 -4.84 -20.17 24.71
C GLN A 249 -4.85 -21.33 23.71
N VAL A 250 -3.84 -21.40 22.84
CA VAL A 250 -3.73 -22.36 21.74
C VAL A 250 -2.30 -22.87 21.61
N ASP A 251 -2.10 -23.95 20.86
CA ASP A 251 -0.79 -24.25 20.30
C ASP A 251 -0.63 -23.46 19.00
N ALA A 252 0.11 -22.35 19.05
CA ALA A 252 0.25 -21.46 17.89
C ALA A 252 0.91 -22.14 16.68
N SER A 253 1.70 -23.20 16.89
CA SER A 253 2.37 -23.92 15.80
C SER A 253 1.39 -24.65 14.87
N GLU A 254 0.19 -25.00 15.36
CA GLU A 254 -0.83 -25.63 14.53
C GLU A 254 -1.42 -24.66 13.49
N TYR A 255 -1.48 -23.36 13.80
CA TYR A 255 -2.08 -22.35 12.93
C TYR A 255 -1.18 -21.90 11.79
N ILE A 256 0.09 -22.32 11.81
CA ILE A 256 1.07 -22.05 10.74
C ILE A 256 1.47 -23.34 9.99
N LEU A 257 0.76 -24.47 10.19
CA LEU A 257 1.05 -25.70 9.45
C LEU A 257 1.00 -25.51 7.95
N TRP A 258 0.19 -24.58 7.48
CA TRP A 258 0.01 -24.29 6.06
C TRP A 258 1.25 -23.71 5.36
N ILE A 259 2.22 -23.15 6.10
CA ILE A 259 3.49 -22.64 5.52
C ILE A 259 4.50 -23.78 5.26
N ASN A 260 4.31 -24.96 5.86
CA ASN A 260 5.19 -26.10 5.65
C ASN A 260 4.95 -26.74 4.29
N GLU A 261 5.96 -27.37 3.73
CA GLU A 261 5.85 -28.10 2.46
C GLU A 261 5.04 -29.40 2.59
N LYS A 262 4.88 -29.91 3.83
CA LYS A 262 4.17 -31.14 4.12
C LYS A 262 3.50 -31.10 5.50
N LEU A 263 2.33 -31.71 5.59
CA LEU A 263 1.63 -32.01 6.82
C LEU A 263 1.78 -33.50 7.13
N VAL A 264 2.40 -33.85 8.25
CA VAL A 264 2.63 -35.22 8.68
C VAL A 264 1.75 -35.51 9.87
N CYS A 265 0.95 -36.58 9.78
CA CYS A 265 0.12 -37.12 10.86
C CYS A 265 0.60 -38.56 11.17
N ASN A 266 1.02 -38.81 12.40
CA ASN A 266 1.55 -40.11 12.83
C ASN A 266 0.70 -40.68 13.96
N ASN A 267 -0.05 -41.77 13.69
CA ASN A 267 -0.88 -42.44 14.67
C ASN A 267 -1.80 -41.46 15.45
N GLU A 268 -2.37 -40.50 14.75
CA GLU A 268 -3.25 -39.51 15.34
C GLU A 268 -4.72 -39.88 15.19
N LYS A 269 -5.57 -39.40 16.10
CA LYS A 269 -7.02 -39.58 15.98
C LYS A 269 -7.52 -38.86 14.71
N LEU A 270 -8.51 -39.43 14.04
CA LEU A 270 -9.15 -38.86 12.86
C LEU A 270 -9.66 -37.43 13.13
N SER A 271 -10.19 -37.14 14.33
CA SER A 271 -10.61 -35.80 14.74
C SER A 271 -9.47 -34.79 14.65
N VAL A 272 -8.26 -35.15 15.09
CA VAL A 272 -7.06 -34.31 15.04
C VAL A 272 -6.60 -34.13 13.60
N ILE A 273 -6.60 -35.21 12.81
CA ILE A 273 -6.24 -35.18 11.39
C ILE A 273 -7.18 -34.25 10.61
N LEU A 274 -8.50 -34.39 10.82
CA LEU A 274 -9.49 -33.52 10.17
C LEU A 274 -9.33 -32.06 10.56
N HIS A 275 -9.03 -31.79 11.85
CA HIS A 275 -8.72 -30.44 12.30
C HIS A 275 -7.47 -29.87 11.59
N LYS A 276 -6.39 -30.64 11.50
CA LYS A 276 -5.16 -30.22 10.78
C LYS A 276 -5.42 -30.01 9.29
N ILE A 277 -6.22 -30.85 8.65
CA ILE A 277 -6.62 -30.70 7.24
C ILE A 277 -7.44 -29.42 7.03
N LYS A 278 -8.40 -29.14 7.93
CA LYS A 278 -9.14 -27.87 7.93
C LYS A 278 -8.21 -26.66 7.92
N LEU A 279 -7.22 -26.63 8.82
CA LEU A 279 -6.24 -25.54 8.92
C LEU A 279 -5.30 -25.51 7.70
N TRP A 280 -4.86 -26.67 7.23
CA TRP A 280 -3.94 -26.79 6.09
C TRP A 280 -4.51 -26.23 4.78
N TYR A 281 -5.81 -26.50 4.51
CA TYR A 281 -6.47 -26.01 3.30
C TYR A 281 -7.24 -24.70 3.51
N GLY A 282 -7.39 -24.22 4.75
CA GLY A 282 -8.21 -23.06 5.06
C GLY A 282 -9.70 -23.26 4.81
N MET A 283 -10.19 -24.52 4.82
CA MET A 283 -11.57 -24.87 4.53
C MET A 283 -12.36 -25.12 5.82
N GLU A 284 -13.67 -24.92 5.78
CA GLU A 284 -14.54 -25.38 6.87
C GLU A 284 -14.77 -26.88 6.76
N LEU A 285 -14.95 -27.54 7.93
CA LEU A 285 -15.17 -28.98 8.01
C LEU A 285 -16.28 -29.29 9.02
N VAL A 286 -17.26 -30.09 8.58
CA VAL A 286 -18.41 -30.48 9.36
C VAL A 286 -18.46 -32.03 9.45
N CYS A 287 -18.36 -32.58 10.66
CA CYS A 287 -18.51 -34.00 10.89
C CYS A 287 -19.94 -34.32 11.33
N GLN A 288 -20.59 -35.28 10.66
CA GLN A 288 -21.89 -35.77 11.09
C GLN A 288 -21.76 -36.72 12.32
N PRO A 289 -22.79 -36.80 13.15
CA PRO A 289 -22.85 -37.78 14.25
C PRO A 289 -22.58 -39.21 13.77
N GLY A 290 -21.83 -39.98 14.54
CA GLY A 290 -21.45 -41.36 14.21
C GLY A 290 -20.17 -41.48 13.36
N THR A 291 -19.57 -40.39 12.91
CA THR A 291 -18.25 -40.44 12.27
C THR A 291 -17.21 -41.03 13.23
N PRO A 292 -16.37 -42.01 12.83
CA PRO A 292 -15.41 -42.68 13.69
C PRO A 292 -14.18 -41.83 14.01
N VAL A 293 -14.39 -40.71 14.68
CA VAL A 293 -13.38 -39.63 14.89
C VAL A 293 -12.23 -40.08 15.83
N ASP A 294 -12.39 -41.15 16.58
CA ASP A 294 -11.35 -41.70 17.48
C ASP A 294 -10.40 -42.69 16.80
N GLN A 295 -10.70 -43.12 15.57
CA GLN A 295 -9.82 -44.00 14.80
C GLN A 295 -8.46 -43.31 14.59
N ARG A 296 -7.39 -44.09 14.83
CA ARG A 296 -6.02 -43.58 14.63
C ARG A 296 -5.49 -43.91 13.25
N LEU A 297 -4.92 -42.95 12.60
CA LEU A 297 -4.38 -43.07 11.25
C LEU A 297 -3.02 -42.36 11.13
N SER A 298 -2.26 -42.77 10.11
CA SER A 298 -1.02 -42.09 9.72
C SER A 298 -1.11 -41.73 8.25
N LEU A 299 -0.82 -40.48 7.92
CA LEU A 299 -0.77 -40.00 6.54
C LEU A 299 0.18 -38.77 6.41
N THR A 300 0.62 -38.51 5.20
CA THR A 300 1.38 -37.32 4.88
C THR A 300 0.71 -36.62 3.72
N ILE A 301 0.40 -35.34 3.89
CA ILE A 301 -0.13 -34.47 2.86
C ILE A 301 1.01 -33.56 2.37
N ARG A 302 1.13 -33.35 1.06
CA ARG A 302 2.09 -32.44 0.46
C ARG A 302 1.39 -31.47 -0.49
N LYS A 303 1.23 -31.88 -1.76
CA LYS A 303 0.63 -31.08 -2.83
C LYS A 303 -0.75 -31.57 -3.25
N GLU A 304 -1.23 -32.63 -2.59
CA GLU A 304 -2.54 -33.21 -2.89
C GLU A 304 -3.65 -32.19 -2.64
N SER A 305 -4.64 -32.19 -3.49
CA SER A 305 -5.86 -31.39 -3.33
C SER A 305 -6.73 -31.93 -2.17
N PRO A 306 -7.66 -31.13 -1.62
CA PRO A 306 -8.61 -31.63 -0.61
C PRO A 306 -9.37 -32.87 -1.07
N ASP A 307 -9.80 -32.93 -2.33
CA ASP A 307 -10.52 -34.06 -2.89
C ASP A 307 -9.67 -35.35 -2.91
N GLU A 308 -8.40 -35.25 -3.31
CA GLU A 308 -7.49 -36.40 -3.33
C GLU A 308 -7.22 -36.95 -1.92
N ILE A 309 -7.04 -36.07 -0.94
CA ILE A 309 -6.83 -36.47 0.45
C ILE A 309 -8.08 -37.14 1.04
N PHE A 310 -9.25 -36.60 0.77
CA PHE A 310 -10.49 -37.20 1.27
C PHE A 310 -10.83 -38.53 0.57
N LYS A 311 -10.48 -38.71 -0.71
CA LYS A 311 -10.50 -40.04 -1.37
C LYS A 311 -9.59 -41.04 -0.66
N LEU A 312 -8.37 -40.63 -0.31
CA LEU A 312 -7.46 -41.45 0.44
C LEU A 312 -8.04 -41.80 1.81
N LEU A 313 -8.62 -40.85 2.55
CA LEU A 313 -9.25 -41.09 3.85
C LEU A 313 -10.46 -42.04 3.73
N GLU A 314 -11.28 -41.98 2.69
CA GLU A 314 -12.36 -42.94 2.43
C GLU A 314 -11.86 -44.39 2.23
N MET A 315 -10.63 -44.56 1.74
CA MET A 315 -10.02 -45.87 1.54
C MET A 315 -9.49 -46.48 2.87
N ILE A 316 -8.99 -45.63 3.78
CA ILE A 316 -8.31 -46.07 5.00
C ILE A 316 -9.15 -45.89 6.27
N ALA A 317 -10.28 -45.18 6.18
CA ALA A 317 -11.23 -45.00 7.27
C ALA A 317 -12.68 -45.27 6.82
N PRO A 318 -13.57 -45.74 7.69
CA PRO A 318 -14.98 -45.95 7.35
C PRO A 318 -15.77 -44.65 7.35
N ILE A 319 -15.37 -43.72 6.46
CA ILE A 319 -16.03 -42.43 6.27
C ILE A 319 -16.43 -42.26 4.82
N ARG A 320 -17.35 -41.33 4.57
CA ARG A 320 -17.65 -40.72 3.26
C ARG A 320 -17.56 -39.20 3.36
N TYR A 321 -17.27 -38.55 2.28
CA TYR A 321 -17.19 -37.10 2.23
C TYR A 321 -17.94 -36.49 1.06
N SER A 322 -18.19 -35.21 1.15
CA SER A 322 -18.57 -34.34 0.04
C SER A 322 -18.02 -32.94 0.27
N ILE A 323 -17.62 -32.27 -0.81
CA ILE A 323 -17.14 -30.88 -0.77
C ILE A 323 -18.15 -30.01 -1.49
N LYS A 324 -18.67 -28.98 -0.82
CA LYS A 324 -19.58 -27.97 -1.37
C LYS A 324 -19.22 -26.61 -0.80
N ASP A 325 -19.11 -25.61 -1.65
CA ASP A 325 -18.90 -24.20 -1.28
C ASP A 325 -17.75 -24.01 -0.25
N ASP A 326 -16.60 -24.67 -0.48
CA ASP A 326 -15.42 -24.70 0.38
C ASP A 326 -15.67 -25.29 1.79
N VAL A 327 -16.77 -26.00 1.99
CA VAL A 327 -17.06 -26.77 3.20
C VAL A 327 -16.93 -28.27 2.91
N ILE A 328 -16.20 -28.97 3.75
CA ILE A 328 -16.02 -30.41 3.70
C ILE A 328 -17.00 -31.06 4.69
N TYR A 329 -17.90 -31.87 4.19
CA TYR A 329 -18.85 -32.66 5.01
C TYR A 329 -18.34 -34.09 5.10
N VAL A 330 -18.15 -34.57 6.32
CA VAL A 330 -17.69 -35.95 6.62
C VAL A 330 -18.79 -36.69 7.36
N LYS A 331 -19.10 -37.89 6.91
CA LYS A 331 -20.11 -38.78 7.51
C LYS A 331 -19.59 -40.22 7.62
N PRO A 332 -20.17 -41.08 8.48
CA PRO A 332 -19.83 -42.51 8.51
C PRO A 332 -20.20 -43.19 7.19
N LYS A 333 -19.49 -44.26 6.87
CA LYS A 333 -19.69 -45.08 5.65
C LYS A 333 -20.89 -45.97 5.79
#